data_7c1c81d579a09f458b0a74163b98db6d
#
_entry.id   7c1c81d579a09f458b0a74163b98db6d
#
_cell.length_a   1.000
_cell.length_b   1.000
_cell.length_c   1.000
_cell.angle_alpha   90.00
_cell.angle_beta   90.00
_cell.angle_gamma   90.00
#
_symmetry.space_group_name_H-M   'P 1'
#
loop_
_entity.id
_entity.type
_entity.pdbx_description
1 polymer ?
#
loop_
_entity_poly.entity_id
_entity_poly.type
_entity_poly.pdbx_seq_one_letter_code
_entity_poly.pdbx_strand_id
1 'polypeptide(L)'
;MTTIDEIADNFALLEDWDDRYRYVIELGRTLAPISDSARTETNKVQGCASQVWLITSVSPDGSAGPVLTFAGDSDAQIVRGLIAILFALYSDKSARDILAIDAIRLFDRLGLREHLTPQRSNGFRSMVERIRSDARAAMSTVS
;
A
#
# COMPACT_ATOMS: atom_id res chain seq x y z
N MET A 1 3.90 -5.98 13.81
CA MET A 1 3.38 -5.33 12.59
C MET A 1 1.88 -5.09 12.74
N THR A 2 1.43 -3.89 12.43
CA THR A 2 0.00 -3.56 12.51
C THR A 2 -0.76 -4.24 11.38
N THR A 3 -1.80 -5.00 11.73
CA THR A 3 -2.64 -5.69 10.74
C THR A 3 -3.72 -4.75 10.20
N ILE A 4 -4.30 -5.12 9.06
CA ILE A 4 -5.39 -4.33 8.49
C ILE A 4 -6.63 -4.33 9.42
N ASP A 5 -6.87 -5.41 10.14
CA ASP A 5 -7.97 -5.48 11.09
C ASP A 5 -7.75 -4.52 12.26
N GLU A 6 -6.51 -4.41 12.75
CA GLU A 6 -6.16 -3.45 13.80
C GLU A 6 -6.34 -2.01 13.32
N ILE A 7 -5.97 -1.73 12.07
CA ILE A 7 -6.15 -0.41 11.48
C ILE A 7 -7.64 -0.06 11.41
N ALA A 8 -8.47 -0.97 10.94
CA ALA A 8 -9.91 -0.76 10.85
C ALA A 8 -10.53 -0.55 12.23
N ASP A 9 -10.12 -1.34 13.23
CA ASP A 9 -10.60 -1.21 14.60
C ASP A 9 -10.20 0.14 15.20
N ASN A 10 -8.97 0.56 14.97
CA ASN A 10 -8.48 1.85 15.47
C ASN A 10 -9.21 3.01 14.81
N PHE A 11 -9.51 2.92 13.52
CA PHE A 11 -10.32 3.92 12.84
C PHE A 11 -11.72 4.03 13.45
N ALA A 12 -12.32 2.90 13.82
CA ALA A 12 -13.65 2.89 14.43
C ALA A 12 -13.66 3.57 15.80
N LEU A 13 -12.54 3.52 16.52
CA LEU A 13 -12.41 4.17 17.83
C LEU A 13 -12.15 5.68 17.73
N LEU A 14 -11.65 6.15 16.60
CA LEU A 14 -11.35 7.57 16.39
C LEU A 14 -12.55 8.23 15.74
N GLU A 15 -13.19 9.16 16.44
CA GLU A 15 -14.41 9.83 15.95
C GLU A 15 -14.10 11.03 15.07
N ASP A 16 -12.96 11.68 15.33
CA ASP A 16 -12.56 12.91 14.67
C ASP A 16 -11.61 12.63 13.50
N TRP A 17 -11.83 13.27 12.36
CA TRP A 17 -10.97 13.11 11.18
C TRP A 17 -9.58 13.65 11.40
N ASP A 18 -9.40 14.68 12.22
CA ASP A 18 -8.06 15.14 12.57
C ASP A 18 -7.26 14.04 13.26
N ASP A 19 -7.89 13.29 14.15
CA ASP A 19 -7.25 12.16 14.84
C ASP A 19 -6.97 10.99 13.89
N ARG A 20 -7.90 10.70 12.97
CA ARG A 20 -7.71 9.68 11.95
C ARG A 20 -6.57 10.05 11.00
N TYR A 21 -6.50 11.31 10.59
CA TYR A 21 -5.44 11.81 9.74
C TYR A 21 -4.07 11.65 10.41
N ARG A 22 -3.97 12.02 11.68
CA ARG A 22 -2.74 11.82 12.46
C ARG A 22 -2.38 10.35 12.55
N TYR A 23 -3.36 9.49 12.76
CA TYR A 23 -3.13 8.05 12.84
C TYR A 23 -2.53 7.51 11.55
N VAL A 24 -3.05 7.95 10.39
CA VAL A 24 -2.50 7.56 9.09
C VAL A 24 -1.04 8.00 8.98
N ILE A 25 -0.73 9.24 9.38
CA ILE A 25 0.66 9.74 9.38
C ILE A 25 1.54 8.88 10.30
N GLU A 26 1.05 8.52 11.48
CA GLU A 26 1.78 7.66 12.40
C GLU A 26 2.07 6.28 11.80
N LEU A 27 1.12 5.71 11.07
CA LEU A 27 1.33 4.45 10.35
C LEU A 27 2.48 4.58 9.35
N GLY A 28 2.58 5.72 8.68
CA GLY A 28 3.66 5.97 7.72
C GLY A 28 5.05 5.95 8.36
N ARG A 29 5.14 6.29 9.63
CA ARG A 29 6.41 6.24 10.36
C ARG A 29 6.90 4.82 10.63
N THR A 30 6.02 3.83 10.49
CA THR A 30 6.39 2.43 10.66
C THR A 30 7.06 1.82 9.42
N LEU A 31 7.07 2.53 8.29
CA LEU A 31 7.72 2.04 7.08
C LEU A 31 9.22 1.92 7.30
N ALA A 32 9.78 0.79 6.88
CA ALA A 32 11.23 0.60 6.87
C ALA A 32 11.85 1.56 5.85
N PRO A 33 13.00 2.18 6.17
CA PRO A 33 13.69 3.05 5.21
C PRO A 33 14.11 2.27 3.96
N ILE A 34 14.05 2.94 2.82
CA ILE A 34 14.61 2.39 1.57
C ILE A 34 15.91 3.14 1.25
N SER A 35 16.82 2.45 0.55
CA SER A 35 18.07 3.07 0.14
C SER A 35 17.83 4.09 -0.97
N ASP A 36 18.74 5.06 -1.11
CA ASP A 36 18.66 6.03 -2.21
C ASP A 36 18.76 5.33 -3.57
N SER A 37 19.52 4.23 -3.65
CA SER A 37 19.65 3.46 -4.88
C SER A 37 18.33 2.79 -5.30
N ALA A 38 17.38 2.62 -4.39
CA ALA A 38 16.06 2.08 -4.69
C ALA A 38 15.07 3.15 -5.20
N ARG A 39 15.42 4.43 -5.09
CA ARG A 39 14.58 5.54 -5.55
C ARG A 39 14.79 5.79 -7.04
N THR A 40 14.44 4.80 -7.86
CA THR A 40 14.65 4.82 -9.31
C THR A 40 13.33 5.09 -10.03
N GLU A 41 13.41 5.45 -11.31
CA GLU A 41 12.22 5.62 -12.15
C GLU A 41 11.45 4.30 -12.28
N THR A 42 12.15 3.17 -12.31
CA THR A 42 11.50 1.86 -12.39
C THR A 42 10.64 1.58 -11.16
N ASN A 43 11.10 1.98 -9.98
CA ASN A 43 10.37 1.79 -8.73
C ASN A 43 9.36 2.90 -8.45
N LYS A 44 9.42 3.99 -9.20
CA LYS A 44 8.50 5.11 -9.02
C LYS A 44 7.13 4.77 -9.55
N VAL A 45 6.11 5.03 -8.73
CA VAL A 45 4.71 4.82 -9.14
C VAL A 45 4.25 6.04 -9.92
N GLN A 46 3.81 5.83 -11.15
CA GLN A 46 3.28 6.89 -12.00
C GLN A 46 1.83 7.21 -11.61
N GLY A 47 1.40 8.42 -11.89
CA GLY A 47 0.03 8.86 -11.60
C GLY A 47 -0.17 9.42 -10.20
N CYS A 48 0.91 9.60 -9.43
CA CYS A 48 0.86 10.20 -8.10
C CYS A 48 1.38 11.65 -8.16
N ALA A 49 0.70 12.56 -7.46
CA ALA A 49 1.16 13.96 -7.34
C ALA A 49 2.44 14.04 -6.51
N SER A 50 2.51 13.27 -5.42
CA SER A 50 3.73 13.12 -4.62
C SER A 50 4.63 12.07 -5.24
N GLN A 51 5.92 12.10 -4.91
CA GLN A 51 6.82 11.04 -5.33
C GLN A 51 6.57 9.81 -4.46
N VAL A 52 6.38 8.67 -5.12
CA VAL A 52 6.12 7.39 -4.45
C VAL A 52 7.00 6.33 -5.11
N TRP A 53 7.71 5.57 -4.29
CA TRP A 53 8.52 4.43 -4.75
C TRP A 53 8.00 3.16 -4.11
N LEU A 54 7.79 2.11 -4.90
CA LEU A 54 7.41 0.77 -4.44
C LEU A 54 8.39 -0.24 -4.99
N ILE A 55 8.93 -1.06 -4.10
CA ILE A 55 9.85 -2.14 -4.43
C ILE A 55 9.15 -3.44 -4.08
N THR A 56 8.95 -4.30 -5.07
CA THR A 56 8.29 -5.58 -4.90
C THR A 56 9.32 -6.70 -4.94
N SER A 57 9.32 -7.56 -3.92
CA SER A 57 10.14 -8.75 -3.86
C SER A 57 9.24 -9.97 -3.97
N VAL A 58 9.65 -10.93 -4.80
CA VAL A 58 8.84 -12.14 -5.06
C VAL A 58 9.59 -13.36 -4.54
N SER A 59 8.92 -14.14 -3.69
CA SER A 59 9.41 -15.46 -3.27
C SER A 59 8.61 -16.52 -4.04
N PRO A 60 9.26 -17.33 -4.89
CA PRO A 60 8.54 -18.31 -5.69
C PRO A 60 8.09 -19.55 -4.93
N ASP A 61 8.51 -19.72 -3.67
CA ASP A 61 8.37 -20.97 -2.92
C ASP A 61 7.10 -21.07 -2.06
N GLY A 62 6.15 -20.17 -2.24
CA GLY A 62 4.89 -20.21 -1.51
C GLY A 62 4.03 -21.41 -1.91
N SER A 63 3.35 -22.01 -0.93
CA SER A 63 2.48 -23.17 -1.19
C SER A 63 1.28 -22.86 -2.09
N ALA A 64 0.84 -21.58 -2.09
CA ALA A 64 -0.26 -21.11 -2.94
C ALA A 64 0.25 -20.31 -4.14
N GLY A 65 1.52 -20.46 -4.51
CA GLY A 65 2.16 -19.72 -5.59
C GLY A 65 3.14 -18.67 -5.07
N PRO A 66 3.60 -17.76 -5.94
CA PRO A 66 4.58 -16.74 -5.53
C PRO A 66 4.01 -15.81 -4.46
N VAL A 67 4.83 -15.50 -3.46
CA VAL A 67 4.48 -14.61 -2.36
C VAL A 67 5.21 -13.29 -2.56
N LEU A 68 4.51 -12.18 -2.40
CA LEU A 68 5.07 -10.85 -2.58
C LEU A 68 5.28 -10.15 -1.25
N THR A 69 6.42 -9.47 -1.15
CA THR A 69 6.71 -8.54 -0.05
C THR A 69 7.06 -7.20 -0.65
N PHE A 70 6.84 -6.14 0.12
CA PHE A 70 6.95 -4.78 -0.40
C PHE A 70 7.77 -3.90 0.52
N ALA A 71 8.49 -2.97 -0.09
CA ALA A 71 9.10 -1.84 0.60
C ALA A 71 8.73 -0.58 -0.18
N GLY A 72 8.70 0.56 0.47
CA GLY A 72 8.34 1.78 -0.21
C GLY A 72 8.47 3.02 0.63
N ASP A 73 8.39 4.15 -0.02
CA ASP A 73 8.48 5.46 0.63
C ASP A 73 7.82 6.53 -0.24
N SER A 74 7.63 7.70 0.34
CA SER A 74 7.12 8.88 -0.35
C SER A 74 7.71 10.13 0.30
N ASP A 75 7.70 11.23 -0.43
CA ASP A 75 8.08 12.54 0.09
C ASP A 75 6.94 13.22 0.87
N ALA A 76 5.74 12.64 0.90
CA ALA A 76 4.60 13.16 1.63
C ALA A 76 4.22 12.23 2.79
N GLN A 77 4.08 12.80 4.00
CA GLN A 77 3.81 12.02 5.21
C GLN A 77 2.49 11.25 5.15
N ILE A 78 1.43 11.88 4.64
CA ILE A 78 0.13 11.21 4.53
C ILE A 78 0.19 10.06 3.52
N VAL A 79 0.94 10.22 2.43
CA VAL A 79 1.10 9.18 1.43
C VAL A 79 1.88 8.01 2.00
N ARG A 80 2.89 8.27 2.83
CA ARG A 80 3.60 7.19 3.53
C ARG A 80 2.64 6.37 4.39
N GLY A 81 1.68 7.03 5.03
CA GLY A 81 0.63 6.34 5.79
C GLY A 81 -0.26 5.46 4.91
N LEU A 82 -0.62 5.96 3.74
CA LEU A 82 -1.41 5.18 2.77
C LEU A 82 -0.62 3.96 2.28
N ILE A 83 0.69 4.11 2.07
CA ILE A 83 1.56 2.99 1.72
C ILE A 83 1.56 1.95 2.84
N ALA A 84 1.67 2.38 4.09
CA ALA A 84 1.63 1.47 5.24
C ALA A 84 0.32 0.67 5.31
N ILE A 85 -0.80 1.30 5.02
CA ILE A 85 -2.11 0.64 4.94
C ILE A 85 -2.10 -0.43 3.84
N LEU A 86 -1.58 -0.09 2.66
CA LEU A 86 -1.49 -1.04 1.55
C LEU A 86 -0.60 -2.23 1.90
N PHE A 87 0.52 -1.99 2.59
CA PHE A 87 1.41 -3.08 2.98
C PHE A 87 0.77 -3.98 4.04
N ALA A 88 -0.01 -3.42 4.96
CA ALA A 88 -0.78 -4.22 5.92
C ALA A 88 -1.78 -5.13 5.21
N LEU A 89 -2.30 -4.67 4.06
CA LEU A 89 -3.30 -5.41 3.30
C LEU A 89 -2.67 -6.48 2.39
N TYR A 90 -1.52 -6.18 1.77
CA TYR A 90 -0.97 -6.98 0.68
C TYR A 90 0.32 -7.73 1.01
N SER A 91 1.10 -7.28 1.98
CA SER A 91 2.44 -7.84 2.21
C SER A 91 2.37 -9.29 2.71
N ASP A 92 3.31 -10.10 2.29
CA ASP A 92 3.44 -11.51 2.65
C ASP A 92 2.26 -12.39 2.17
N LYS A 93 1.54 -11.94 1.14
CA LYS A 93 0.45 -12.69 0.54
C LYS A 93 0.84 -13.24 -0.82
N SER A 94 0.18 -14.32 -1.24
CA SER A 94 0.39 -14.85 -2.58
C SER A 94 -0.16 -13.87 -3.63
N ALA A 95 0.41 -13.91 -4.83
CA ALA A 95 -0.06 -13.09 -5.95
C ALA A 95 -1.54 -13.31 -6.21
N ARG A 96 -2.01 -14.55 -6.11
CA ARG A 96 -3.42 -14.89 -6.27
C ARG A 96 -4.28 -14.16 -5.24
N ASP A 97 -3.89 -14.21 -3.96
CA ASP A 97 -4.65 -13.56 -2.89
C ASP A 97 -4.65 -12.05 -3.06
N ILE A 98 -3.53 -11.46 -3.46
CA ILE A 98 -3.45 -10.03 -3.74
C ILE A 98 -4.47 -9.62 -4.81
N LEU A 99 -4.57 -10.39 -5.88
CA LEU A 99 -5.52 -10.10 -6.96
C LEU A 99 -6.98 -10.28 -6.55
N ALA A 100 -7.24 -11.04 -5.49
CA ALA A 100 -8.58 -11.24 -4.94
C ALA A 100 -9.01 -10.13 -3.97
N ILE A 101 -8.06 -9.33 -3.47
CA ILE A 101 -8.34 -8.28 -2.49
C ILE A 101 -8.81 -7.01 -3.20
N ASP A 102 -9.90 -6.42 -2.69
CA ASP A 102 -10.43 -5.14 -3.19
C ASP A 102 -9.99 -4.01 -2.25
N ALA A 103 -8.84 -3.43 -2.54
CA ALA A 103 -8.27 -2.34 -1.74
C ALA A 103 -9.07 -1.04 -1.86
N ILE A 104 -9.69 -0.81 -3.01
CA ILE A 104 -10.51 0.39 -3.20
C ILE A 104 -11.74 0.34 -2.30
N ARG A 105 -12.35 -0.81 -2.16
CA ARG A 105 -13.49 -1.02 -1.27
C ARG A 105 -13.10 -0.76 0.19
N LEU A 106 -11.93 -1.23 0.61
CA LEU A 106 -11.41 -0.95 1.95
C LEU A 106 -11.18 0.55 2.15
N PHE A 107 -10.60 1.22 1.17
CA PHE A 107 -10.37 2.65 1.19
C PHE A 107 -11.69 3.40 1.43
N ASP A 108 -12.73 3.03 0.69
CA ASP A 108 -14.06 3.62 0.84
C ASP A 108 -14.66 3.31 2.22
N ARG A 109 -14.49 2.09 2.72
CA ARG A 109 -14.99 1.69 4.05
C ARG A 109 -14.33 2.48 5.18
N LEU A 110 -13.06 2.83 5.03
CA LEU A 110 -12.36 3.66 6.01
C LEU A 110 -12.75 5.14 5.89
N GLY A 111 -13.53 5.51 4.88
CA GLY A 111 -13.96 6.89 4.66
C GLY A 111 -12.86 7.79 4.13
N LEU A 112 -11.74 7.23 3.71
CA LEU A 112 -10.58 8.00 3.27
C LEU A 112 -10.85 8.79 2.00
N ARG A 113 -11.68 8.24 1.10
CA ARG A 113 -12.00 8.89 -0.17
C ARG A 113 -12.64 10.26 0.03
N GLU A 114 -13.49 10.40 1.04
CA GLU A 114 -14.24 11.64 1.31
C GLU A 114 -13.36 12.70 1.97
N HIS A 115 -12.26 12.31 2.60
CA HIS A 115 -11.42 13.17 3.41
C HIS A 115 -10.02 13.41 2.85
N LEU A 116 -9.68 12.78 1.73
CA LEU A 116 -8.45 13.04 1.02
C LEU A 116 -8.74 13.87 -0.24
N THR A 117 -7.74 14.62 -0.67
CA THR A 117 -7.86 15.33 -1.95
C THR A 117 -8.04 14.34 -3.10
N PRO A 118 -8.68 14.76 -4.22
CA PRO A 118 -8.77 13.88 -5.40
C PRO A 118 -7.41 13.38 -5.88
N GLN A 119 -6.39 14.21 -5.80
CA GLN A 119 -5.02 13.84 -6.19
C GLN A 119 -4.48 12.69 -5.35
N ARG A 120 -4.71 12.71 -4.02
CA ARG A 120 -4.28 11.64 -3.12
C ARG A 120 -5.08 10.37 -3.32
N SER A 121 -6.38 10.49 -3.57
CA SER A 121 -7.21 9.33 -3.90
C SER A 121 -6.78 8.68 -5.22
N ASN A 122 -6.45 9.48 -6.22
CA ASN A 122 -5.91 8.97 -7.50
C ASN A 122 -4.56 8.31 -7.30
N GLY A 123 -3.70 8.89 -6.44
CA GLY A 123 -2.40 8.30 -6.10
C GLY A 123 -2.56 6.94 -5.42
N PHE A 124 -3.54 6.80 -4.53
CA PHE A 124 -3.84 5.53 -3.89
C PHE A 124 -4.23 4.47 -4.94
N ARG A 125 -5.09 4.84 -5.88
CA ARG A 125 -5.48 3.93 -6.97
C ARG A 125 -4.29 3.53 -7.82
N SER A 126 -3.40 4.46 -8.12
CA SER A 126 -2.18 4.19 -8.89
C SER A 126 -1.28 3.19 -8.17
N MET A 127 -1.14 3.33 -6.85
CA MET A 127 -0.38 2.38 -6.04
C MET A 127 -1.02 0.98 -6.05
N VAL A 128 -2.33 0.90 -5.92
CA VAL A 128 -3.07 -0.36 -5.98
C VAL A 128 -2.84 -1.04 -7.34
N GLU A 129 -2.95 -0.28 -8.44
CA GLU A 129 -2.73 -0.82 -9.78
C GLU A 129 -1.30 -1.31 -9.97
N ARG A 130 -0.31 -0.60 -9.43
CA ARG A 130 1.08 -1.03 -9.48
C ARG A 130 1.28 -2.36 -8.76
N ILE A 131 0.72 -2.50 -7.56
CA ILE A 131 0.82 -3.74 -6.78
C ILE A 131 0.13 -4.89 -7.52
N ARG A 132 -1.05 -4.65 -8.07
CA ARG A 132 -1.78 -5.68 -8.83
C ARG A 132 -1.04 -6.07 -10.10
N SER A 133 -0.44 -5.09 -10.79
CA SER A 133 0.39 -5.36 -11.97
C SER A 133 1.59 -6.25 -11.63
N ASP A 134 2.25 -5.96 -10.51
CA ASP A 134 3.38 -6.77 -10.03
C ASP A 134 2.94 -8.18 -9.67
N ALA A 135 1.76 -8.33 -9.08
CA ALA A 135 1.20 -9.65 -8.75
C ALA A 135 0.89 -10.46 -10.01
N ARG A 136 0.32 -9.83 -11.04
CA ARG A 136 0.06 -10.50 -12.33
C ARG A 136 1.37 -10.94 -12.99
N ALA A 137 2.38 -10.09 -12.96
CA ALA A 137 3.69 -10.41 -13.52
C ALA A 137 4.33 -11.59 -12.78
N ALA A 138 4.22 -11.63 -11.46
CA ALA A 138 4.75 -12.74 -10.66
C ALA A 138 4.07 -14.06 -11.00
N MET A 139 2.77 -14.06 -11.24
CA MET A 139 2.03 -15.27 -11.64
C MET A 139 2.46 -15.75 -13.02
N SER A 140 2.72 -14.83 -13.94
CA SER A 140 3.11 -15.18 -15.30
C SER A 140 4.48 -15.84 -15.37
N THR A 141 5.41 -15.47 -14.48
CA THR A 141 6.78 -16.00 -14.50
C THR A 141 6.90 -17.39 -13.88
N VAL A 142 5.87 -17.86 -13.19
CA VAL A 142 5.90 -19.14 -12.45
C VAL A 142 5.06 -20.22 -13.13
N SER A 143 4.41 -19.88 -14.20
CA SER A 143 3.56 -20.84 -14.93
C SER A 143 4.34 -21.93 -15.64
#